data_7173ba6849ca803dcce2d5ae5d4a1003
#
_entry.id   7173ba6849ca803dcce2d5ae5d4a1003
#
_cell.length_a   1.000
_cell.length_b   1.000
_cell.length_c   1.000
_cell.angle_alpha   90.00
_cell.angle_beta   90.00
_cell.angle_gamma   90.00
#
_symmetry.space_group_name_H-M   'P 1'
#
loop_
_entity.id
_entity.type
_entity.pdbx_description
1 polymer ?
#
loop_
_entity_poly.entity_id
_entity_poly.type
_entity_poly.pdbx_seq_one_letter_code
_entity_poly.pdbx_strand_id
1 'polypeptide(L)'
;FCDLHASFELRSGVFSNIERILLQTLNSDTIQLYVRKDIELIVKEKYPDLDINPKVYKPGIYLNGSGIWDIDSIKLIQNNLSYSNNNGLIAFQSDNEIQYSELNDYMNQQASVSSIISIDSIKYLWNIFDILSNTIKQDSKLIYNHKKGLLHPSCVLINDDFITISQ
;
A
#
# COMPACT_ATOMS: atom_id res chain seq x y z
N PHE A 1 -1.67 14.99 10.34
CA PHE A 1 -0.41 14.34 10.01
C PHE A 1 -0.01 14.57 8.55
N CYS A 2 -0.91 14.39 7.61
CA CYS A 2 -0.67 14.59 6.18
C CYS A 2 -1.77 15.48 5.63
N ASP A 3 -1.60 16.78 5.72
CA ASP A 3 -2.62 17.71 5.22
C ASP A 3 -2.71 17.68 3.68
N LEU A 4 -1.60 17.38 3.01
CA LEU A 4 -1.48 17.37 1.55
C LEU A 4 -1.15 16.00 0.94
N HIS A 5 -1.10 14.92 1.73
CA HIS A 5 -0.74 13.59 1.28
C HIS A 5 -1.73 12.53 1.78
N ALA A 6 -1.96 11.51 0.97
CA ALA A 6 -2.66 10.32 1.42
C ALA A 6 -1.75 9.40 2.24
N SER A 7 -2.33 8.58 3.14
CA SER A 7 -1.54 7.67 3.99
C SER A 7 -0.73 6.64 3.19
N PHE A 8 -1.21 6.22 2.05
CA PHE A 8 -0.52 5.27 1.17
C PHE A 8 0.70 5.87 0.45
N GLU A 9 0.88 7.20 0.47
CA GLU A 9 2.06 7.88 -0.09
C GLU A 9 3.25 7.91 0.87
N LEU A 10 3.05 7.49 2.11
CA LEU A 10 4.11 7.43 3.10
C LEU A 10 5.19 6.43 2.69
N ARG A 11 6.44 6.90 2.68
CA ARG A 11 7.61 6.09 2.37
C ARG A 11 8.22 5.56 3.67
N SER A 12 8.18 4.25 3.83
CA SER A 12 8.70 3.57 5.03
C SER A 12 9.89 2.64 4.74
N GLY A 13 10.46 2.76 3.55
CA GLY A 13 11.59 1.98 3.06
C GLY A 13 12.04 2.53 1.72
N VAL A 14 12.35 1.67 0.76
CA VAL A 14 12.69 2.06 -0.61
C VAL A 14 11.44 2.58 -1.33
N PHE A 15 10.29 1.99 -1.06
CA PHE A 15 9.01 2.32 -1.70
C PHE A 15 8.05 3.00 -0.72
N SER A 16 7.11 3.79 -1.25
CA SER A 16 5.89 4.17 -0.54
C SER A 16 4.93 2.97 -0.48
N ASN A 17 3.91 3.06 0.38
CA ASN A 17 2.95 1.97 0.52
C ASN A 17 2.22 1.68 -0.80
N ILE A 18 1.84 2.71 -1.55
CA ILE A 18 1.18 2.52 -2.86
C ILE A 18 2.14 1.93 -3.90
N GLU A 19 3.38 2.41 -3.98
CA GLU A 19 4.38 1.86 -4.91
C GLU A 19 4.61 0.37 -4.64
N ARG A 20 4.68 -0.03 -3.36
CA ARG A 20 4.84 -1.42 -2.95
C ARG A 20 3.67 -2.30 -3.40
N ILE A 21 2.43 -1.81 -3.28
CA ILE A 21 1.24 -2.52 -3.77
C ILE A 21 1.28 -2.63 -5.31
N LEU A 22 1.52 -1.51 -6.00
CA LEU A 22 1.57 -1.48 -7.48
C LEU A 22 2.62 -2.43 -8.06
N LEU A 23 3.78 -2.58 -7.40
CA LEU A 23 4.83 -3.52 -7.84
C LEU A 23 4.45 -5.00 -7.66
N GLN A 24 3.49 -5.29 -6.79
CA GLN A 24 3.09 -6.66 -6.45
C GLN A 24 1.77 -7.09 -7.08
N THR A 25 0.99 -6.14 -7.61
CA THR A 25 -0.27 -6.43 -8.30
C THR A 25 -0.03 -6.81 -9.76
N LEU A 26 -0.92 -7.63 -10.31
CA LEU A 26 -0.88 -8.00 -11.71
C LEU A 26 -1.43 -6.85 -12.58
N ASN A 27 -0.97 -6.74 -13.82
CA ASN A 27 -1.45 -5.72 -14.77
C ASN A 27 -2.97 -5.80 -15.05
N SER A 28 -3.61 -6.94 -14.70
CA SER A 28 -5.05 -7.14 -14.84
C SER A 28 -5.85 -6.62 -13.64
N ASP A 29 -5.20 -6.31 -12.52
CA ASP A 29 -5.88 -5.88 -11.32
C ASP A 29 -6.33 -4.42 -11.47
N THR A 30 -7.57 -4.14 -11.09
CA THR A 30 -8.10 -2.78 -11.05
C THR A 30 -7.85 -2.22 -9.65
N ILE A 31 -7.10 -1.13 -9.56
CA ILE A 31 -6.84 -0.43 -8.30
C ILE A 31 -7.70 0.82 -8.24
N GLN A 32 -8.49 0.93 -7.18
CA GLN A 32 -9.31 2.10 -6.87
C GLN A 32 -8.85 2.70 -5.55
N LEU A 33 -8.72 4.01 -5.48
CA LEU A 33 -8.24 4.70 -4.30
C LEU A 33 -9.37 5.48 -3.63
N TYR A 34 -9.47 5.34 -2.31
CA TYR A 34 -10.31 6.19 -1.47
C TYR A 34 -9.45 7.19 -0.72
N VAL A 35 -9.72 8.48 -0.92
CA VAL A 35 -9.02 9.57 -0.26
C VAL A 35 -10.00 10.62 0.26
N ARG A 36 -9.56 11.39 1.24
CA ARG A 36 -10.31 12.55 1.72
C ARG A 36 -10.58 13.52 0.55
N LYS A 37 -11.73 14.15 0.60
CA LYS A 37 -12.21 15.00 -0.49
C LYS A 37 -11.33 16.25 -0.72
N ASP A 38 -10.70 16.75 0.32
CA ASP A 38 -9.81 17.92 0.31
C ASP A 38 -8.50 17.68 -0.46
N ILE A 39 -8.01 16.43 -0.53
CA ILE A 39 -6.80 16.06 -1.27
C ILE A 39 -7.08 15.34 -2.59
N GLU A 40 -8.34 15.12 -2.94
CA GLU A 40 -8.73 14.33 -4.12
C GLU A 40 -8.09 14.85 -5.42
N LEU A 41 -8.10 16.16 -5.63
CA LEU A 41 -7.53 16.77 -6.83
C LEU A 41 -6.02 16.58 -6.92
N ILE A 42 -5.32 16.71 -5.79
CA ILE A 42 -3.87 16.52 -5.71
C ILE A 42 -3.50 15.07 -6.06
N VAL A 43 -4.27 14.11 -5.50
CA VAL A 43 -4.02 12.68 -5.76
C VAL A 43 -4.35 12.32 -7.19
N LYS A 44 -5.42 12.88 -7.79
CA LYS A 44 -5.77 12.67 -9.21
C LYS A 44 -4.67 13.18 -10.16
N GLU A 45 -4.08 14.33 -9.85
CA GLU A 45 -2.97 14.87 -10.65
C GLU A 45 -1.73 13.97 -10.57
N LYS A 46 -1.46 13.40 -9.40
CA LYS A 46 -0.28 12.56 -9.15
C LYS A 46 -0.43 11.13 -9.69
N TYR A 47 -1.65 10.60 -9.70
CA TYR A 47 -1.95 9.23 -10.14
C TYR A 47 -3.06 9.25 -11.21
N PRO A 48 -2.80 9.79 -12.41
CA PRO A 48 -3.81 9.98 -13.46
C PRO A 48 -4.38 8.66 -13.99
N ASP A 49 -3.64 7.56 -13.86
CA ASP A 49 -4.03 6.23 -14.34
C ASP A 49 -4.84 5.42 -13.32
N LEU A 50 -5.01 5.93 -12.10
CA LEU A 50 -5.77 5.26 -11.05
C LEU A 50 -7.16 5.91 -10.87
N ASP A 51 -8.13 5.08 -10.50
CA ASP A 51 -9.51 5.52 -10.23
C ASP A 51 -9.62 6.05 -8.79
N ILE A 52 -9.72 7.37 -8.65
CA ILE A 52 -9.72 8.07 -7.37
C ILE A 52 -11.14 8.50 -7.01
N ASN A 53 -11.62 8.04 -5.84
CA ASN A 53 -12.97 8.33 -5.34
C ASN A 53 -14.07 8.04 -6.38
N PRO A 54 -14.12 6.82 -6.95
CA PRO A 54 -15.18 6.45 -7.87
C PRO A 54 -16.54 6.53 -7.17
N LYS A 55 -17.59 6.70 -7.95
CA LYS A 55 -18.96 6.69 -7.39
C LYS A 55 -19.33 5.33 -6.79
N VAL A 56 -18.77 4.26 -7.36
CA VAL A 56 -18.99 2.86 -6.97
C VAL A 56 -17.64 2.17 -6.92
N TYR A 57 -17.33 1.57 -5.78
CA TYR A 57 -16.17 0.70 -5.59
C TYR A 57 -16.54 -0.72 -5.98
N LYS A 58 -15.67 -1.36 -6.74
CA LYS A 58 -15.85 -2.74 -7.22
C LYS A 58 -15.63 -3.75 -6.09
N PRO A 59 -16.23 -4.95 -6.19
CA PRO A 59 -15.92 -6.07 -5.32
C PRO A 59 -14.41 -6.33 -5.30
N GLY A 60 -13.87 -6.64 -4.13
CA GLY A 60 -12.43 -6.89 -3.98
C GLY A 60 -11.91 -6.74 -2.56
N ILE A 61 -10.59 -6.67 -2.46
CA ILE A 61 -9.89 -6.50 -1.19
C ILE A 61 -9.67 -5.00 -0.95
N TYR A 62 -10.07 -4.54 0.21
CA TYR A 62 -9.91 -3.17 0.68
C TYR A 62 -8.79 -3.13 1.70
N LEU A 63 -7.76 -2.35 1.43
CA LEU A 63 -6.56 -2.23 2.25
C LEU A 63 -6.44 -0.83 2.81
N ASN A 64 -6.14 -0.72 4.09
CA ASN A 64 -5.81 0.58 4.69
C ASN A 64 -4.45 1.04 4.17
N GLY A 65 -4.41 2.22 3.55
CA GLY A 65 -3.20 2.78 2.95
C GLY A 65 -2.06 3.10 3.93
N SER A 66 -2.31 3.07 5.24
CA SER A 66 -1.25 3.18 6.24
C SER A 66 -0.57 1.84 6.55
N GLY A 67 -1.14 0.72 6.09
CA GLY A 67 -0.59 -0.62 6.31
C GLY A 67 0.63 -0.89 5.43
N ILE A 68 1.54 -1.71 5.95
CA ILE A 68 2.70 -2.21 5.21
C ILE A 68 2.33 -3.55 4.59
N TRP A 69 2.01 -3.52 3.31
CA TRP A 69 1.48 -4.67 2.59
C TRP A 69 2.55 -5.35 1.74
N ASP A 70 2.65 -6.66 1.88
CA ASP A 70 3.31 -7.54 0.93
C ASP A 70 2.30 -8.55 0.35
N ILE A 71 2.69 -9.25 -0.70
CA ILE A 71 1.81 -10.18 -1.40
C ILE A 71 1.30 -11.31 -0.50
N ASP A 72 2.12 -11.74 0.45
CA ASP A 72 1.76 -12.84 1.36
C ASP A 72 0.74 -12.36 2.39
N SER A 73 0.89 -11.15 2.91
CA SER A 73 -0.08 -10.51 3.81
C SER A 73 -1.42 -10.28 3.10
N ILE A 74 -1.40 -9.83 1.83
CA ILE A 74 -2.63 -9.63 1.04
C ILE A 74 -3.36 -10.97 0.83
N LYS A 75 -2.64 -12.05 0.56
CA LYS A 75 -3.22 -13.40 0.39
C LYS A 75 -3.88 -13.96 1.66
N LEU A 76 -3.52 -13.45 2.83
CA LEU A 76 -4.16 -13.83 4.09
C LEU A 76 -5.56 -13.23 4.25
N ILE A 77 -5.89 -12.19 3.50
CA ILE A 77 -7.22 -11.59 3.53
C ILE A 77 -8.21 -12.54 2.85
N GLN A 78 -9.09 -13.12 3.64
CA GLN A 78 -10.06 -14.12 3.20
C GLN A 78 -11.42 -13.49 2.88
N ASN A 79 -12.17 -14.16 2.05
CA ASN A 79 -13.50 -13.74 1.61
C ASN A 79 -14.42 -13.40 2.79
N ASN A 80 -15.04 -12.23 2.71
CA ASN A 80 -16.03 -11.72 3.66
C ASN A 80 -15.55 -11.60 5.12
N LEU A 81 -14.23 -11.58 5.35
CA LEU A 81 -13.65 -11.32 6.66
C LEU A 81 -13.03 -9.94 6.71
N SER A 82 -13.08 -9.38 7.92
CA SER A 82 -12.50 -8.07 8.24
C SER A 82 -11.40 -8.23 9.27
N TYR A 83 -10.37 -7.41 9.16
CA TYR A 83 -9.17 -7.49 9.96
C TYR A 83 -8.81 -6.14 10.55
N SER A 84 -8.44 -6.15 11.82
CA SER A 84 -7.95 -4.98 12.54
C SER A 84 -6.60 -5.25 13.17
N ASN A 85 -5.86 -4.19 13.42
CA ASN A 85 -4.68 -4.20 14.27
C ASN A 85 -4.87 -3.19 15.42
N ASN A 86 -3.82 -2.91 16.18
CA ASN A 86 -3.88 -1.93 17.29
C ASN A 86 -4.25 -0.50 16.87
N ASN A 87 -4.24 -0.19 15.57
CA ASN A 87 -4.55 1.12 15.01
C ASN A 87 -5.96 1.20 14.39
N GLY A 88 -6.71 0.11 14.40
CA GLY A 88 -8.07 0.02 13.87
C GLY A 88 -8.20 -0.91 12.67
N LEU A 89 -9.26 -0.72 11.86
CA LEU A 89 -9.51 -1.53 10.67
C LEU A 89 -8.35 -1.40 9.67
N ILE A 90 -7.77 -2.54 9.31
CA ILE A 90 -6.62 -2.58 8.42
C ILE A 90 -6.95 -3.14 7.05
N ALA A 91 -7.86 -4.12 6.97
CA ALA A 91 -8.32 -4.69 5.71
C ALA A 91 -9.70 -5.34 5.84
N PHE A 92 -10.40 -5.44 4.73
CA PHE A 92 -11.58 -6.30 4.59
C PHE A 92 -11.76 -6.70 3.12
N GLN A 93 -12.56 -7.72 2.87
CA GLN A 93 -12.98 -8.10 1.52
C GLN A 93 -14.50 -7.95 1.40
N SER A 94 -14.95 -7.48 0.24
CA SER A 94 -16.37 -7.41 -0.11
C SER A 94 -16.59 -8.04 -1.48
N ASP A 95 -17.61 -8.91 -1.58
CA ASP A 95 -18.07 -9.50 -2.84
C ASP A 95 -19.11 -8.61 -3.54
N ASN A 96 -19.52 -7.51 -2.88
CA ASN A 96 -20.50 -6.57 -3.40
C ASN A 96 -19.85 -5.24 -3.74
N GLU A 97 -20.44 -4.54 -4.69
CA GLU A 97 -20.14 -3.14 -4.96
C GLU A 97 -20.54 -2.27 -3.76
N ILE A 98 -19.74 -1.26 -3.47
CA ILE A 98 -19.98 -0.31 -2.38
C ILE A 98 -20.08 1.11 -2.95
N GLN A 99 -21.18 1.80 -2.67
CA GLN A 99 -21.32 3.19 -3.07
C GLN A 99 -20.35 4.09 -2.28
N TYR A 100 -19.78 5.11 -2.92
CA TYR A 100 -18.90 6.07 -2.27
C TYR A 100 -19.53 6.66 -0.99
N SER A 101 -20.82 7.00 -1.03
CA SER A 101 -21.54 7.58 0.09
C SER A 101 -21.69 6.62 1.28
N GLU A 102 -21.64 5.32 1.06
CA GLU A 102 -21.87 4.27 2.05
C GLU A 102 -20.57 3.67 2.59
N LEU A 103 -19.43 3.95 1.94
CA LEU A 103 -18.16 3.32 2.26
C LEU A 103 -17.72 3.53 3.71
N ASN A 104 -17.91 4.74 4.25
CA ASN A 104 -17.52 5.03 5.63
C ASN A 104 -18.37 4.23 6.64
N ASP A 105 -19.67 4.14 6.42
CA ASP A 105 -20.55 3.36 7.29
C ASP A 105 -20.25 1.87 7.19
N TYR A 106 -19.95 1.40 5.98
CA TYR A 106 -19.53 0.04 5.74
C TYR A 106 -18.23 -0.28 6.48
N MET A 107 -17.21 0.58 6.39
CA MET A 107 -15.95 0.43 7.13
C MET A 107 -16.16 0.38 8.65
N ASN A 108 -17.04 1.21 9.19
CA ASN A 108 -17.36 1.21 10.63
C ASN A 108 -18.03 -0.10 11.06
N GLN A 109 -18.92 -0.65 10.24
CA GLN A 109 -19.53 -1.96 10.48
C GLN A 109 -18.47 -3.08 10.46
N GLN A 110 -17.59 -3.06 9.45
CA GLN A 110 -16.50 -4.04 9.34
C GLN A 110 -15.54 -3.98 10.54
N ALA A 111 -15.23 -2.79 11.03
CA ALA A 111 -14.38 -2.61 12.21
C ALA A 111 -14.97 -3.28 13.47
N SER A 112 -16.29 -3.28 13.63
CA SER A 112 -16.96 -3.87 14.80
C SER A 112 -16.93 -5.40 14.85
N VAL A 113 -16.74 -6.06 13.71
CA VAL A 113 -16.74 -7.53 13.57
C VAL A 113 -15.38 -8.10 13.17
N SER A 114 -14.34 -7.26 13.14
CA SER A 114 -13.03 -7.61 12.63
C SER A 114 -12.24 -8.53 13.57
N SER A 115 -11.44 -9.41 12.97
CA SER A 115 -10.45 -10.24 13.67
C SER A 115 -9.10 -9.52 13.75
N ILE A 116 -8.30 -9.84 14.77
CA ILE A 116 -6.98 -9.22 14.94
C ILE A 116 -5.97 -9.90 14.01
N ILE A 117 -5.21 -9.10 13.26
CA ILE A 117 -4.10 -9.55 12.42
C ILE A 117 -2.83 -8.73 12.73
N SER A 118 -1.67 -9.38 12.61
CA SER A 118 -0.37 -8.73 12.83
C SER A 118 0.16 -8.14 11.53
N ILE A 119 -0.34 -6.96 11.17
CA ILE A 119 0.15 -6.15 10.04
C ILE A 119 0.65 -4.83 10.60
N ASP A 120 1.89 -4.47 10.28
CA ASP A 120 2.45 -3.17 10.64
C ASP A 120 1.69 -2.05 9.94
N SER A 121 1.43 -0.97 10.67
CA SER A 121 0.79 0.21 10.10
C SER A 121 1.33 1.51 10.72
N ILE A 122 1.37 2.56 9.90
CA ILE A 122 1.88 3.87 10.29
C ILE A 122 0.73 4.71 10.83
N LYS A 123 0.65 4.86 12.15
CA LYS A 123 -0.29 5.79 12.80
C LYS A 123 0.33 7.17 13.00
N TYR A 124 1.61 7.20 13.35
CA TYR A 124 2.40 8.41 13.57
C TYR A 124 3.69 8.34 12.76
N LEU A 125 4.26 9.50 12.40
CA LEU A 125 5.51 9.56 11.60
C LEU A 125 6.65 8.77 12.21
N TRP A 126 6.79 8.79 13.52
CA TRP A 126 7.86 8.06 14.20
C TRP A 126 7.72 6.55 14.12
N ASN A 127 6.52 6.00 13.85
CA ASN A 127 6.38 4.56 13.62
C ASN A 127 7.17 4.07 12.40
N ILE A 128 7.53 4.98 11.48
CA ILE A 128 8.40 4.64 10.34
C ILE A 128 9.74 4.09 10.83
N PHE A 129 10.32 4.67 11.90
CA PHE A 129 11.61 4.22 12.43
C PHE A 129 11.52 2.80 13.02
N ASP A 130 10.40 2.46 13.65
CA ASP A 130 10.19 1.14 14.28
C ASP A 130 10.17 0.02 13.22
N ILE A 131 9.56 0.30 12.05
CA ILE A 131 9.34 -0.67 10.97
C ILE A 131 10.40 -0.62 9.87
N LEU A 132 11.24 0.42 9.81
CA LEU A 132 12.16 0.72 8.70
C LEU A 132 13.06 -0.45 8.32
N SER A 133 13.67 -1.10 9.32
CA SER A 133 14.59 -2.22 9.08
C SER A 133 13.90 -3.41 8.40
N ASN A 134 12.69 -3.72 8.83
CA ASN A 134 11.91 -4.82 8.25
C ASN A 134 11.42 -4.47 6.85
N THR A 135 10.96 -3.24 6.67
CA THR A 135 10.45 -2.75 5.38
C THR A 135 11.55 -2.72 4.32
N ILE A 136 12.75 -2.25 4.66
CA ILE A 136 13.91 -2.28 3.73
C ILE A 136 14.25 -3.72 3.32
N LYS A 137 14.21 -4.68 4.25
CA LYS A 137 14.45 -6.10 3.93
C LYS A 137 13.37 -6.68 3.00
N GLN A 138 12.11 -6.27 3.16
CA GLN A 138 11.02 -6.67 2.27
C GLN A 138 11.20 -6.04 0.89
N ASP A 139 11.45 -4.74 0.85
CA ASP A 139 11.63 -3.97 -0.39
C ASP A 139 12.84 -4.46 -1.20
N SER A 140 13.92 -4.87 -0.55
CA SER A 140 15.10 -5.42 -1.24
C SER A 140 14.76 -6.65 -2.08
N LYS A 141 13.83 -7.50 -1.65
CA LYS A 141 13.37 -8.66 -2.43
C LYS A 141 12.64 -8.25 -3.71
N LEU A 142 11.92 -7.11 -3.68
CA LEU A 142 11.23 -6.58 -4.86
C LEU A 142 12.22 -5.99 -5.88
N ILE A 143 13.32 -5.39 -5.40
CA ILE A 143 14.34 -4.77 -6.24
C ILE A 143 15.19 -5.83 -6.97
N TYR A 144 15.48 -6.96 -6.35
CA TYR A 144 16.32 -8.03 -6.93
C TYR A 144 15.80 -8.56 -8.27
N ASN A 145 14.53 -8.36 -8.57
CA ASN A 145 13.92 -8.77 -9.84
C ASN A 145 14.02 -7.72 -10.96
N HIS A 146 14.58 -6.54 -10.70
CA HIS A 146 14.72 -5.47 -11.69
C HIS A 146 16.10 -5.51 -12.35
N LYS A 147 16.14 -5.19 -13.67
CA LYS A 147 17.36 -5.18 -14.48
C LYS A 147 18.41 -4.27 -13.85
N LYS A 148 19.67 -4.74 -13.83
CA LYS A 148 20.85 -3.95 -13.44
C LYS A 148 20.95 -2.72 -14.36
N GLY A 149 21.10 -1.54 -13.77
CA GLY A 149 21.36 -0.30 -14.52
C GLY A 149 22.71 -0.35 -15.25
N LEU A 150 22.88 0.51 -16.25
CA LEU A 150 24.12 0.65 -16.98
C LEU A 150 25.15 1.41 -16.12
N LEU A 151 26.32 0.80 -15.93
CA LEU A 151 27.44 1.41 -15.23
C LEU A 151 28.33 2.16 -16.21
N HIS A 152 28.77 3.36 -15.82
CA HIS A 152 29.82 4.02 -16.57
C HIS A 152 31.13 3.21 -16.49
N PRO A 153 31.91 3.08 -17.60
CA PRO A 153 33.13 2.25 -17.62
C PRO A 153 34.21 2.63 -16.59
N SER A 154 34.16 3.84 -16.06
CA SER A 154 35.07 4.30 -14.99
C SER A 154 34.69 3.85 -13.59
N CYS A 155 33.49 3.22 -13.41
CA CYS A 155 33.06 2.74 -12.11
C CYS A 155 33.70 1.40 -11.80
N VAL A 156 34.26 1.27 -10.61
CA VAL A 156 34.75 0.00 -10.07
C VAL A 156 33.80 -0.43 -8.96
N LEU A 157 33.16 -1.59 -9.13
CA LEU A 157 32.34 -2.19 -8.08
C LEU A 157 33.19 -3.16 -7.27
N ILE A 158 33.10 -3.05 -5.95
CA ILE A 158 33.68 -4.01 -5.01
C ILE A 158 32.52 -4.79 -4.42
N ASN A 159 32.53 -6.11 -4.51
CA ASN A 159 31.42 -7.00 -4.13
C ASN A 159 30.12 -6.73 -4.94
N ASP A 160 30.24 -6.69 -6.26
CA ASP A 160 29.16 -6.36 -7.20
C ASP A 160 27.93 -7.27 -7.08
N ASP A 161 28.08 -8.50 -6.59
CA ASP A 161 26.97 -9.41 -6.30
C ASP A 161 25.97 -8.87 -5.28
N PHE A 162 26.40 -7.93 -4.43
CA PHE A 162 25.56 -7.31 -3.38
C PHE A 162 25.10 -5.88 -3.73
N ILE A 163 25.39 -5.41 -4.95
CA ILE A 163 25.08 -4.07 -5.40
C ILE A 163 24.00 -4.11 -6.49
N THR A 164 22.88 -3.47 -6.25
CA THR A 164 21.82 -3.26 -7.24
C THR A 164 21.78 -1.79 -7.63
N ILE A 165 21.83 -1.52 -8.94
CA ILE A 165 21.78 -0.15 -9.48
C ILE A 165 20.53 -0.05 -10.33
N SER A 166 19.64 0.89 -9.96
CA SER A 166 18.45 1.22 -10.76
C SER A 166 18.84 2.06 -11.97
N GLN A 167 18.02 1.99 -13.01
CA GLN A 167 18.09 2.94 -14.13
C GLN A 167 17.58 4.29 -13.74
#